data_944b1903e9b2220e231ac60de1ca06ad
#
_entry.id   944b1903e9b2220e231ac60de1ca06ad
#
_cell.length_a   1.000
_cell.length_b   1.000
_cell.length_c   1.000
_cell.angle_alpha   90.00
_cell.angle_beta   90.00
_cell.angle_gamma   90.00
#
_symmetry.space_group_name_H-M   'P 1'
#
loop_
_entity.id
_entity.type
_entity.pdbx_description
1 polymer ?
#
loop_
_entity_poly.entity_id
_entity_poly.type
_entity_poly.pdbx_seq_one_letter_code
_entity_poly.pdbx_strand_id
1 'polypeptide(L)'
;MSQVTANLMLVKQRLELAALAAKREPEDIQLLAVSKTFPALAVEEAMHAGQTAFGENYVQECVEKIQQLTKLRPWLEWHFIGPLQSNKTRDVAEHFDWVHSIDRLKIVGDFKDPDSIKVMGHFFEWLEDDSGPRRVLQLRIN
;
A
#
# COMPACT_ATOMS: atom_id res chain seq x y z
N MET A 1 16.75 2.30 21.01
CA MET A 1 15.50 2.41 20.23
C MET A 1 15.64 3.55 19.24
N SER A 2 15.41 3.30 17.95
CA SER A 2 15.45 4.35 16.94
C SER A 2 14.26 5.31 17.06
N GLN A 3 14.39 6.50 16.48
CA GLN A 3 13.28 7.46 16.43
C GLN A 3 12.08 6.90 15.65
N VAL A 4 12.34 6.15 14.58
CA VAL A 4 11.30 5.48 13.79
C VAL A 4 10.53 4.50 14.68
N THR A 5 11.23 3.65 15.41
CA THR A 5 10.61 2.69 16.33
C THR A 5 9.76 3.37 17.39
N ALA A 6 10.29 4.41 18.02
CA ALA A 6 9.58 5.16 19.06
C ALA A 6 8.30 5.81 18.51
N ASN A 7 8.39 6.47 17.36
CA ASN A 7 7.25 7.10 16.71
C ASN A 7 6.19 6.09 16.29
N LEU A 8 6.61 4.95 15.76
CA LEU A 8 5.70 3.87 15.36
C LEU A 8 4.91 3.32 16.54
N MET A 9 5.58 3.11 17.67
CA MET A 9 4.92 2.66 18.91
C MET A 9 3.86 3.66 19.39
N LEU A 10 4.15 4.95 19.35
CA LEU A 10 3.18 5.99 19.72
C LEU A 10 1.96 6.00 18.78
N VAL A 11 2.17 5.88 17.47
CA VAL A 11 1.07 5.82 16.50
C VAL A 11 0.21 4.58 16.74
N LYS A 12 0.82 3.41 16.93
CA LYS A 12 0.08 2.17 17.22
C LYS A 12 -0.74 2.27 18.50
N GLN A 13 -0.18 2.85 19.54
CA GLN A 13 -0.91 3.09 20.80
C GLN A 13 -2.12 3.99 20.58
N ARG A 14 -1.97 5.10 19.84
CA ARG A 14 -3.09 6.00 19.53
C ARG A 14 -4.17 5.30 18.72
N LEU A 15 -3.78 4.47 17.75
CA LEU A 15 -4.71 3.68 16.95
C LEU A 15 -5.49 2.69 17.80
N GLU A 16 -4.81 1.98 18.70
CA GLU A 16 -5.44 1.04 19.63
C GLU A 16 -6.46 1.73 20.53
N LEU A 17 -6.09 2.85 21.15
CA LEU A 17 -7.00 3.64 22.00
C LEU A 17 -8.21 4.14 21.22
N ALA A 18 -8.02 4.62 19.99
CA ALA A 18 -9.11 5.08 19.14
C ALA A 18 -10.05 3.93 18.75
N ALA A 19 -9.50 2.75 18.43
CA ALA A 19 -10.29 1.56 18.11
C ALA A 19 -11.17 1.16 19.28
N LEU A 20 -10.60 1.06 20.48
CA LEU A 20 -11.32 0.72 21.70
C LEU A 20 -12.43 1.74 22.02
N ALA A 21 -12.14 3.04 21.86
CA ALA A 21 -13.15 4.09 22.04
C ALA A 21 -14.30 3.98 21.05
N ALA A 22 -14.03 3.49 19.83
CA ALA A 22 -15.04 3.25 18.79
C ALA A 22 -15.70 1.86 18.90
N LYS A 23 -15.40 1.08 19.94
CA LYS A 23 -15.89 -0.29 20.15
C LYS A 23 -15.54 -1.22 18.99
N ARG A 24 -14.32 -1.06 18.45
CA ARG A 24 -13.76 -1.92 17.40
C ARG A 24 -12.55 -2.68 17.93
N GLU A 25 -12.33 -3.87 17.39
CA GLU A 25 -11.13 -4.63 17.69
C GLU A 25 -9.91 -3.95 17.00
N PRO A 26 -8.82 -3.66 17.74
CA PRO A 26 -7.63 -3.07 17.16
C PRO A 26 -7.05 -3.88 15.99
N GLU A 27 -7.16 -5.21 16.04
CA GLU A 27 -6.69 -6.13 15.01
C GLU A 27 -7.42 -5.99 13.67
N ASP A 28 -8.62 -5.42 13.66
CA ASP A 28 -9.38 -5.16 12.44
C ASP A 28 -8.92 -3.90 11.70
N ILE A 29 -7.95 -3.17 12.28
CA ILE A 29 -7.43 -1.93 11.71
C ILE A 29 -5.95 -2.11 11.41
N GLN A 30 -5.61 -2.04 10.13
CA GLN A 30 -4.22 -2.12 9.67
C GLN A 30 -3.63 -0.72 9.49
N LEU A 31 -2.45 -0.50 10.07
CA LEU A 31 -1.66 0.70 9.82
C LEU A 31 -0.88 0.54 8.52
N LEU A 32 -1.07 1.47 7.60
CA LEU A 32 -0.23 1.63 6.42
C LEU A 32 0.78 2.75 6.69
N ALA A 33 2.04 2.39 6.85
CA ALA A 33 3.10 3.36 7.10
C ALA A 33 3.57 4.00 5.79
N VAL A 34 3.37 5.29 5.64
CA VAL A 34 3.84 6.02 4.45
C VAL A 34 5.33 6.26 4.57
N SER A 35 6.09 5.68 3.65
CA SER A 35 7.57 5.69 3.64
C SER A 35 8.17 6.48 2.49
N LYS A 36 7.36 7.19 1.71
CA LYS A 36 7.87 8.07 0.65
C LYS A 36 8.89 9.05 1.18
N THR A 37 9.95 9.29 0.41
CA THR A 37 11.07 10.19 0.74
C THR A 37 11.95 9.75 1.90
N PHE A 38 11.62 8.65 2.56
CA PHE A 38 12.47 8.05 3.59
C PHE A 38 13.39 6.97 3.00
N PRO A 39 14.60 6.80 3.55
CA PRO A 39 15.54 5.79 3.05
C PRO A 39 15.09 4.37 3.41
N ALA A 40 15.67 3.39 2.71
CA ALA A 40 15.43 1.96 2.98
C ALA A 40 15.69 1.57 4.44
N LEU A 41 16.70 2.18 5.08
CA LEU A 41 17.00 1.94 6.50
C LEU A 41 15.81 2.25 7.41
N ALA A 42 15.05 3.32 7.13
CA ALA A 42 13.87 3.67 7.92
C ALA A 42 12.77 2.60 7.81
N VAL A 43 12.59 2.03 6.61
CA VAL A 43 11.67 0.90 6.39
C VAL A 43 12.12 -0.32 7.18
N GLU A 44 13.41 -0.65 7.12
CA GLU A 44 13.99 -1.79 7.87
C GLU A 44 13.81 -1.61 9.38
N GLU A 45 14.06 -0.43 9.92
CA GLU A 45 13.83 -0.12 11.34
C GLU A 45 12.35 -0.29 11.73
N ALA A 46 11.43 0.22 10.91
CA ALA A 46 10.00 0.06 11.14
C ALA A 46 9.57 -1.42 11.06
N MET A 47 10.14 -2.18 10.12
CA MET A 47 9.86 -3.62 9.99
C MET A 47 10.32 -4.37 11.24
N HIS A 48 11.49 -4.10 11.78
CA HIS A 48 11.96 -4.70 13.02
C HIS A 48 11.09 -4.33 14.24
N ALA A 49 10.37 -3.22 14.16
CA ALA A 49 9.37 -2.81 15.15
C ALA A 49 7.97 -3.40 14.88
N GLY A 50 7.85 -4.33 13.91
CA GLY A 50 6.61 -5.05 13.60
C GLY A 50 5.73 -4.43 12.54
N GLN A 51 6.19 -3.42 11.80
CA GLN A 51 5.45 -2.86 10.67
C GLN A 51 5.71 -3.67 9.41
N THR A 52 4.64 -4.04 8.69
CA THR A 52 4.74 -4.87 7.49
C THR A 52 4.28 -4.17 6.22
N ALA A 53 3.29 -3.28 6.32
CA ALA A 53 2.68 -2.58 5.19
C ALA A 53 3.22 -1.16 5.05
N PHE A 54 3.72 -0.82 3.85
CA PHE A 54 4.34 0.47 3.55
C PHE A 54 3.71 1.10 2.32
N GLY A 55 3.40 2.39 2.42
CA GLY A 55 2.81 3.19 1.34
C GLY A 55 3.84 4.08 0.64
N GLU A 56 3.87 4.01 -0.69
CA GLU A 56 4.78 4.79 -1.53
C GLU A 56 4.03 5.53 -2.63
N ASN A 57 4.51 6.72 -2.97
CA ASN A 57 3.90 7.58 -3.98
C ASN A 57 4.70 7.66 -5.28
N TYR A 58 5.99 7.32 -5.24
CA TYR A 58 6.91 7.50 -6.35
C TYR A 58 7.48 6.14 -6.77
N VAL A 59 7.12 5.70 -7.98
CA VAL A 59 7.44 4.35 -8.48
C VAL A 59 8.95 4.11 -8.47
N GLN A 60 9.73 5.01 -9.08
CA GLN A 60 11.17 4.82 -9.22
C GLN A 60 11.88 4.77 -7.86
N GLU A 61 11.55 5.69 -6.97
CA GLU A 61 12.09 5.69 -5.60
C GLU A 61 11.79 4.38 -4.88
N CYS A 62 10.55 3.90 -5.00
CA CYS A 62 10.16 2.67 -4.33
C CYS A 62 10.82 1.44 -4.93
N VAL A 63 10.94 1.35 -6.25
CA VAL A 63 11.62 0.22 -6.90
C VAL A 63 13.07 0.11 -6.41
N GLU A 64 13.79 1.21 -6.33
CA GLU A 64 15.15 1.24 -5.79
C GLU A 64 15.20 0.79 -4.32
N LYS A 65 14.24 1.24 -3.53
CA LYS A 65 14.10 0.86 -2.12
C LYS A 65 13.79 -0.63 -1.96
N ILE A 66 12.87 -1.17 -2.77
CA ILE A 66 12.55 -2.60 -2.81
C ILE A 66 13.78 -3.43 -3.17
N GLN A 67 14.56 -2.99 -4.13
CA GLN A 67 15.80 -3.68 -4.54
C GLN A 67 16.84 -3.70 -3.41
N GLN A 68 16.99 -2.61 -2.68
CA GLN A 68 17.86 -2.54 -1.51
C GLN A 68 17.40 -3.48 -0.39
N LEU A 69 16.11 -3.71 -0.27
CA LEU A 69 15.47 -4.52 0.77
C LEU A 69 15.07 -5.92 0.30
N THR A 70 15.67 -6.43 -0.78
CA THR A 70 15.30 -7.72 -1.38
C THR A 70 15.31 -8.87 -0.38
N LYS A 71 16.26 -8.89 0.54
CA LYS A 71 16.35 -9.94 1.57
C LYS A 71 15.20 -9.90 2.57
N LEU A 72 14.57 -8.74 2.73
CA LEU A 72 13.46 -8.52 3.66
C LEU A 72 12.09 -8.61 2.97
N ARG A 73 12.08 -8.83 1.65
CA ARG A 73 10.83 -8.87 0.85
C ARG A 73 9.74 -9.76 1.44
N PRO A 74 10.02 -10.96 1.99
CA PRO A 74 8.97 -11.81 2.55
C PRO A 74 8.19 -11.20 3.73
N TRP A 75 8.77 -10.23 4.41
CA TRP A 75 8.15 -9.56 5.56
C TRP A 75 7.57 -8.18 5.24
N LEU A 76 7.69 -7.73 3.97
CA LEU A 76 7.27 -6.40 3.52
C LEU A 76 6.10 -6.51 2.54
N GLU A 77 5.10 -5.67 2.74
CA GLU A 77 3.98 -5.50 1.82
C GLU A 77 4.00 -4.06 1.30
N TRP A 78 4.10 -3.91 -0.02
CA TRP A 78 4.25 -2.62 -0.67
C TRP A 78 2.94 -2.17 -1.30
N HIS A 79 2.49 -0.99 -0.91
CA HIS A 79 1.26 -0.36 -1.39
C HIS A 79 1.60 0.89 -2.19
N PHE A 80 1.19 0.94 -3.44
CA PHE A 80 1.30 2.14 -4.25
C PHE A 80 0.07 3.02 -3.98
N ILE A 81 0.29 4.21 -3.43
CA ILE A 81 -0.78 5.13 -3.02
C ILE A 81 -0.74 6.47 -3.76
N GLY A 82 0.20 6.63 -4.70
CA GLY A 82 0.31 7.82 -5.53
C GLY A 82 -0.48 7.74 -6.83
N PRO A 83 -0.56 8.83 -7.60
CA PRO A 83 -1.17 8.83 -8.93
C PRO A 83 -0.43 7.86 -9.85
N LEU A 84 -1.18 7.01 -10.57
CA LEU A 84 -0.61 6.00 -11.45
C LEU A 84 -0.75 6.41 -12.91
N GLN A 85 0.38 6.57 -13.60
CA GLN A 85 0.45 6.81 -15.03
C GLN A 85 0.54 5.46 -15.77
N SER A 86 -0.07 5.37 -16.97
CA SER A 86 -0.07 4.15 -17.80
C SER A 86 1.32 3.59 -18.07
N ASN A 87 2.31 4.46 -18.30
CA ASN A 87 3.69 4.02 -18.57
C ASN A 87 4.43 3.48 -17.34
N LYS A 88 3.82 3.51 -16.16
CA LYS A 88 4.37 2.98 -14.90
C LYS A 88 3.66 1.73 -14.38
N THR A 89 2.58 1.30 -15.03
CA THR A 89 1.79 0.15 -14.58
C THR A 89 2.58 -1.15 -14.53
N ARG A 90 3.49 -1.35 -15.47
CA ARG A 90 4.36 -2.54 -15.48
C ARG A 90 5.27 -2.59 -14.25
N ASP A 91 5.96 -1.50 -13.95
CA ASP A 91 6.86 -1.43 -12.79
C ASP A 91 6.08 -1.63 -11.48
N VAL A 92 4.88 -1.06 -11.39
CA VAL A 92 4.00 -1.26 -10.24
C VAL A 92 3.56 -2.73 -10.12
N ALA A 93 3.13 -3.34 -11.22
CA ALA A 93 2.71 -4.75 -11.23
C ALA A 93 3.83 -5.71 -10.83
N GLU A 94 5.05 -5.42 -11.23
CA GLU A 94 6.22 -6.27 -10.95
C GLU A 94 6.72 -6.14 -9.49
N HIS A 95 6.54 -4.99 -8.85
CA HIS A 95 7.21 -4.68 -7.58
C HIS A 95 6.27 -4.49 -6.39
N PHE A 96 5.03 -4.08 -6.63
CA PHE A 96 4.07 -3.77 -5.55
C PHE A 96 3.11 -4.92 -5.29
N ASP A 97 2.50 -4.92 -4.11
CA ASP A 97 1.47 -5.89 -3.71
C ASP A 97 0.07 -5.31 -3.83
N TRP A 98 -0.07 -3.99 -3.69
CA TRP A 98 -1.34 -3.28 -3.74
C TRP A 98 -1.22 -1.97 -4.50
N VAL A 99 -2.31 -1.59 -5.17
CA VAL A 99 -2.49 -0.26 -5.77
C VAL A 99 -3.78 0.34 -5.25
N HIS A 100 -3.73 1.55 -4.69
CA HIS A 100 -4.88 2.23 -4.10
C HIS A 100 -5.47 3.32 -5.00
N SER A 101 -4.84 3.62 -6.13
CA SER A 101 -5.12 4.81 -6.95
C SER A 101 -5.66 4.48 -8.35
N ILE A 102 -6.39 3.39 -8.48
CA ILE A 102 -7.05 3.02 -9.73
C ILE A 102 -8.32 3.86 -9.90
N ASP A 103 -8.32 4.74 -10.88
CA ASP A 103 -9.41 5.69 -11.14
C ASP A 103 -10.00 5.57 -12.55
N ARG A 104 -9.50 4.63 -13.39
CA ARG A 104 -9.97 4.45 -14.77
C ARG A 104 -9.70 3.06 -15.31
N LEU A 105 -10.58 2.60 -16.21
CA LEU A 105 -10.53 1.27 -16.83
C LEU A 105 -9.24 1.00 -17.59
N LYS A 106 -8.68 2.01 -18.26
CA LYS A 106 -7.45 1.87 -19.03
C LYS A 106 -6.30 1.35 -18.15
N ILE A 107 -6.19 1.87 -16.93
CA ILE A 107 -5.13 1.43 -15.99
C ILE A 107 -5.33 -0.04 -15.60
N VAL A 108 -6.56 -0.50 -15.41
CA VAL A 108 -6.83 -1.92 -15.13
C VAL A 108 -6.36 -2.81 -16.28
N GLY A 109 -6.64 -2.40 -17.52
CA GLY A 109 -6.22 -3.13 -18.72
C GLY A 109 -4.71 -3.17 -18.92
N ASP A 110 -3.97 -2.22 -18.36
CA ASP A 110 -2.51 -2.17 -18.44
C ASP A 110 -1.83 -3.23 -17.54
N PHE A 111 -2.53 -3.75 -16.54
CA PHE A 111 -2.07 -4.88 -15.73
C PHE A 111 -2.34 -6.18 -16.51
N LYS A 112 -1.32 -6.67 -17.22
CA LYS A 112 -1.46 -7.71 -18.26
C LYS A 112 -1.64 -9.14 -17.75
N ASP A 113 -1.47 -9.39 -16.48
CA ASP A 113 -1.64 -10.72 -15.90
C ASP A 113 -2.86 -10.75 -14.98
N PRO A 114 -4.01 -11.23 -15.48
CA PRO A 114 -5.23 -11.29 -14.68
C PRO A 114 -5.11 -12.25 -13.48
N ASP A 115 -4.18 -13.19 -13.50
CA ASP A 115 -3.96 -14.11 -12.37
C ASP A 115 -3.16 -13.46 -11.25
N SER A 116 -2.43 -12.39 -11.53
CA SER A 116 -1.67 -11.62 -10.54
C SER A 116 -2.50 -10.52 -9.87
N ILE A 117 -3.69 -10.20 -10.40
CA ILE A 117 -4.54 -9.13 -9.89
C ILE A 117 -5.73 -9.73 -9.14
N LYS A 118 -5.78 -9.49 -7.84
CA LYS A 118 -6.96 -9.80 -7.04
C LYS A 118 -7.79 -8.52 -6.86
N VAL A 119 -8.90 -8.45 -7.58
CA VAL A 119 -9.83 -7.33 -7.48
C VAL A 119 -10.63 -7.45 -6.19
N MET A 120 -10.59 -6.42 -5.35
CA MET A 120 -11.38 -6.39 -4.12
C MET A 120 -12.83 -5.94 -4.40
N GLY A 121 -13.79 -6.83 -4.08
CA GLY A 121 -15.21 -6.51 -4.07
C GLY A 121 -15.85 -6.25 -5.43
N HIS A 122 -16.94 -5.53 -5.44
CA HIS A 122 -17.83 -5.27 -6.58
C HIS A 122 -17.27 -4.26 -7.59
N PHE A 123 -16.03 -4.47 -8.04
CA PHE A 123 -15.31 -3.56 -8.93
C PHE A 123 -16.06 -3.26 -10.22
N PHE A 124 -16.58 -4.29 -10.89
CA PHE A 124 -17.27 -4.14 -12.16
C PHE A 124 -18.64 -3.46 -12.03
N GLU A 125 -19.37 -3.73 -10.96
CA GLU A 125 -20.65 -3.06 -10.66
C GLU A 125 -20.45 -1.56 -10.45
N TRP A 126 -19.34 -1.20 -9.80
CA TRP A 126 -18.99 0.19 -9.54
C TRP A 126 -18.62 0.97 -10.81
N LEU A 127 -17.97 0.33 -11.78
CA LEU A 127 -17.59 0.96 -13.04
C LEU A 127 -18.79 1.22 -13.96
N GLU A 128 -19.87 0.47 -13.81
CA GLU A 128 -21.10 0.66 -14.58
C GLU A 128 -22.00 1.76 -14.00
N ASP A 129 -21.78 2.14 -12.74
CA ASP A 129 -22.53 3.19 -12.08
C ASP A 129 -21.84 4.56 -12.22
N ASP A 130 -22.20 5.28 -13.25
CA ASP A 130 -21.67 6.62 -13.57
C ASP A 130 -22.34 7.75 -12.75
N SER A 131 -23.19 7.41 -11.77
CA SER A 131 -24.05 8.37 -11.06
C SER A 131 -23.47 8.96 -9.77
N GLY A 132 -22.26 8.57 -9.36
CA GLY A 132 -21.66 8.98 -8.08
C GLY A 132 -20.33 9.74 -8.17
N PRO A 133 -19.85 10.30 -7.05
CA PRO A 133 -18.52 10.88 -7.00
C PRO A 133 -17.46 9.83 -7.33
N ARG A 134 -16.43 10.22 -8.09
CA ARG A 134 -15.34 9.32 -8.46
C ARG A 134 -14.77 8.65 -7.22
N ARG A 135 -14.85 7.33 -7.18
CA ARG A 135 -14.27 6.52 -6.13
C ARG A 135 -12.94 5.96 -6.61
N VAL A 136 -11.99 5.88 -5.70
CA VAL A 136 -10.70 5.26 -5.96
C VAL A 136 -10.77 3.81 -5.53
N LEU A 137 -10.29 2.91 -6.37
CA LEU A 137 -10.28 1.48 -6.11
C LEU A 137 -8.91 0.99 -5.70
N GLN A 138 -8.92 -0.03 -4.87
CA GLN A 138 -7.73 -0.73 -4.45
C GLN A 138 -7.65 -2.05 -5.20
N LEU A 139 -6.50 -2.32 -5.80
CA LEU A 139 -6.19 -3.61 -6.40
C LEU A 139 -5.09 -4.29 -5.61
N ARG A 140 -5.31 -5.53 -5.24
CA ARG A 140 -4.23 -6.39 -4.76
C ARG A 140 -3.55 -7.04 -5.97
N ILE A 141 -2.24 -6.80 -6.06
CA ILE A 141 -1.36 -7.41 -7.04
C ILE A 141 -0.50 -8.40 -6.28
N ASN A 142 -0.54 -9.68 -6.58
CA ASN A 142 0.24 -10.71 -5.86
C ASN A 142 -0.15 -10.86 -4.39
#